data_05e50a479168764734a0aae910e29ede
#
_entry.id   05e50a479168764734a0aae910e29ede
#
_cell.length_a   1.000
_cell.length_b   1.000
_cell.length_c   1.000
_cell.angle_alpha   90.00
_cell.angle_beta   90.00
_cell.angle_gamma   90.00
#
_symmetry.space_group_name_H-M   'P 1'
#
loop_
_entity.id
_entity.type
_entity.pdbx_description
1 polymer ?
#
loop_
_entity_poly.entity_id
_entity_poly.type
_entity_poly.pdbx_seq_one_letter_code
_entity_poly.pdbx_strand_id
1 'polypeptide(L)' 'MSDVDTCNGLRASIKLVAERIAEIRKEPFANSEAMANMVLCYRHLEDANMRLGKAIQALDGGVSVYDKTTAVMR' A
#
# COMPACT_ATOMS: atom_id res chain seq x y z
N MET A 1 -2.62 20.51 -5.38
CA MET A 1 -2.03 19.30 -4.79
C MET A 1 -1.09 18.67 -5.79
N SER A 2 0.11 18.30 -5.39
CA SER A 2 1.06 17.68 -6.29
C SER A 2 0.72 16.23 -6.58
N ASP A 3 1.28 15.69 -7.65
CA ASP A 3 1.10 14.28 -8.00
C ASP A 3 1.64 13.35 -6.91
N VAL A 4 2.78 13.74 -6.29
CA VAL A 4 3.35 12.98 -5.16
C VAL A 4 2.39 12.99 -3.98
N ASP A 5 1.80 14.12 -3.64
CA ASP A 5 0.83 14.23 -2.55
C ASP A 5 -0.40 13.37 -2.84
N THR A 6 -0.86 13.36 -4.08
CA THR A 6 -1.98 12.51 -4.50
C THR A 6 -1.65 11.03 -4.27
N CYS A 7 -0.47 10.59 -4.70
CA CYS A 7 -0.03 9.21 -4.51
C CYS A 7 0.12 8.84 -3.03
N ASN A 8 0.67 9.75 -2.22
CA ASN A 8 0.80 9.52 -0.78
C ASN A 8 -0.57 9.42 -0.10
N GLY A 9 -1.53 10.25 -0.51
CA GLY A 9 -2.90 10.17 -0.01
C GLY A 9 -3.55 8.82 -0.34
N LEU A 10 -3.36 8.34 -1.56
CA LEU A 10 -3.87 7.04 -1.98
C LEU A 10 -3.24 5.91 -1.18
N ARG A 11 -1.93 5.96 -0.94
CA ARG A 11 -1.25 4.95 -0.13
C ARG A 11 -1.79 4.93 1.30
N ALA A 12 -2.02 6.10 1.88
CA ALA A 12 -2.60 6.19 3.23
C ALA A 12 -4.00 5.58 3.28
N SER A 13 -4.83 5.84 2.26
CA SER A 13 -6.17 5.25 2.17
C SER A 13 -6.12 3.73 2.05
N ILE A 14 -5.23 3.21 1.21
CA ILE A 14 -5.05 1.76 1.04
C ILE A 14 -4.60 1.13 2.35
N LYS A 15 -3.69 1.77 3.07
CA LYS A 15 -3.20 1.28 4.37
C LYS A 15 -4.35 1.17 5.38
N LEU A 16 -5.24 2.16 5.43
CA LEU A 16 -6.41 2.12 6.31
C LEU A 16 -7.34 0.96 5.97
N VAL A 17 -7.61 0.74 4.68
CA VAL A 17 -8.46 -0.38 4.25
C VAL A 17 -7.80 -1.71 4.61
N ALA A 18 -6.49 -1.85 4.37
CA ALA A 18 -5.74 -3.06 4.70
C ALA A 18 -5.78 -3.36 6.19
N GLU A 19 -5.65 -2.34 7.04
CA GLU A 19 -5.75 -2.49 8.50
C GLU A 19 -7.13 -2.98 8.91
N ARG A 20 -8.20 -2.49 8.27
CA ARG A 20 -9.56 -2.96 8.53
C ARG A 20 -9.74 -4.41 8.14
N ILE A 21 -9.16 -4.83 7.03
CA ILE A 21 -9.20 -6.24 6.61
C ILE A 21 -8.42 -7.10 7.60
N ALA A 22 -7.28 -6.62 8.09
CA ALA A 22 -6.49 -7.34 9.10
C ALA A 22 -7.30 -7.57 10.39
N GLU A 23 -8.17 -6.63 10.77
CA GLU A 23 -9.05 -6.80 11.92
C GLU A 23 -10.04 -7.96 11.74
N ILE A 24 -10.50 -8.19 10.51
CA ILE A 24 -11.41 -9.30 10.19
C ILE A 24 -10.76 -10.65 10.51
N ARG A 25 -9.42 -10.74 10.39
CA ARG A 25 -8.69 -11.98 10.70
C ARG A 25 -8.81 -12.38 12.16
N LYS A 26 -9.08 -11.43 13.05
CA LYS A 26 -9.27 -11.70 14.49
C LYS A 26 -10.63 -12.36 14.76
N GLU A 27 -11.63 -11.99 13.96
CA GLU A 27 -12.96 -12.56 13.98
C GLU A 27 -13.36 -12.93 12.56
N PRO A 28 -12.83 -14.06 12.03
CA PRO A 28 -13.03 -14.41 10.64
C PRO A 28 -14.49 -14.68 10.29
N PHE A 29 -14.84 -14.41 9.03
CA PHE A 29 -16.15 -14.81 8.52
C PHE A 29 -16.30 -16.33 8.59
N ALA A 30 -17.51 -16.79 8.89
CA ALA A 30 -17.80 -18.23 8.89
C ALA A 30 -17.71 -18.83 7.48
N ASN A 31 -18.00 -18.04 6.44
CA ASN A 31 -17.94 -18.49 5.06
C ASN A 31 -16.49 -18.53 4.60
N SER A 32 -15.98 -19.74 4.30
CA SER A 32 -14.58 -19.95 3.93
C SER A 32 -14.21 -19.31 2.60
N GLU A 33 -15.13 -19.31 1.64
CA GLU A 33 -14.89 -18.67 0.34
C GLU A 33 -14.79 -17.15 0.49
N ALA A 34 -15.67 -16.55 1.31
CA ALA A 34 -15.61 -15.13 1.59
C ALA A 34 -14.30 -14.76 2.28
N MET A 35 -13.85 -15.57 3.24
CA MET A 35 -12.55 -15.35 3.90
C MET A 35 -11.38 -15.45 2.94
N ALA A 36 -11.39 -16.44 2.04
CA ALA A 36 -10.33 -16.58 1.04
C ALA A 36 -10.25 -15.34 0.17
N ASN A 37 -11.39 -14.78 -0.23
CA ASN A 37 -11.43 -13.55 -1.02
C ASN A 37 -10.96 -12.33 -0.23
N MET A 38 -11.22 -12.27 1.07
CA MET A 38 -10.71 -11.19 1.92
C MET A 38 -9.19 -11.23 2.03
N VAL A 39 -8.61 -12.43 2.15
CA VAL A 39 -7.15 -12.60 2.17
C VAL A 39 -6.53 -12.16 0.84
N LEU A 40 -7.16 -12.53 -0.28
CA LEU A 40 -6.71 -12.08 -1.61
C LEU A 40 -6.82 -10.57 -1.75
N CYS A 41 -7.90 -9.99 -1.26
CA CYS A 41 -8.10 -8.54 -1.25
C CYS A 41 -6.94 -7.83 -0.53
N TYR A 42 -6.54 -8.32 0.63
CA TYR A 42 -5.41 -7.79 1.37
C TYR A 42 -4.13 -7.82 0.53
N ARG A 43 -3.84 -8.94 -0.13
CA ARG A 43 -2.67 -9.08 -1.00
C ARG A 43 -2.69 -8.12 -2.18
N HIS A 44 -3.86 -7.94 -2.80
CA HIS A 44 -4.00 -6.99 -3.90
C HIS A 44 -3.79 -5.54 -3.43
N LEU A 45 -4.21 -5.23 -2.21
CA LEU A 45 -3.95 -3.90 -1.64
C LEU A 45 -2.46 -3.68 -1.38
N GLU A 46 -1.73 -4.71 -0.93
CA GLU A 46 -0.27 -4.64 -0.80
C GLU A 46 0.39 -4.37 -2.16
N ASP A 47 -0.04 -5.09 -3.20
CA ASP A 47 0.46 -4.89 -4.56
C ASP A 47 0.15 -3.48 -5.07
N ALA A 48 -1.07 -3.00 -4.84
CA ALA A 48 -1.46 -1.65 -5.24
C ALA A 48 -0.59 -0.60 -4.55
N ASN A 49 -0.30 -0.80 -3.26
CA ASN A 49 0.54 0.12 -2.50
C ASN A 49 1.97 0.14 -3.05
N MET A 50 2.49 -1.03 -3.43
CA MET A 50 3.81 -1.13 -4.06
C MET A 50 3.83 -0.37 -5.40
N ARG A 51 2.79 -0.50 -6.20
CA ARG A 51 2.68 0.23 -7.48
C ARG A 51 2.64 1.74 -7.27
N LEU A 52 1.94 2.20 -6.25
CA LEU A 52 1.92 3.63 -5.91
C LEU A 52 3.30 4.11 -5.46
N GLY A 53 4.03 3.28 -4.74
CA GLY A 53 5.43 3.58 -4.38
C GLY A 53 6.30 3.74 -5.61
N LYS A 54 6.12 2.90 -6.63
CA LYS A 54 6.84 3.02 -7.90
C LYS A 54 6.43 4.27 -8.67
N ALA A 55 5.16 4.66 -8.60
CA ALA A 55 4.69 5.91 -9.21
C ALA A 55 5.37 7.12 -8.56
N ILE A 56 5.47 7.13 -7.24
CA ILE A 56 6.18 8.19 -6.51
C ILE A 56 7.65 8.24 -6.92
N GLN A 57 8.27 7.06 -7.01
CA GLN A 57 9.67 6.96 -7.44
C GLN A 57 9.86 7.57 -8.83
N ALA A 58 8.96 7.29 -9.76
CA ALA A 58 9.00 7.86 -11.11
C ALA A 58 8.84 9.38 -11.10
N LEU A 59 7.95 9.89 -10.25
CA LEU A 59 7.71 11.32 -10.07
C LEU A 59 8.94 12.03 -9.47
N ASP A 60 9.70 11.32 -8.65
CA ASP A 60 10.91 11.84 -8.02
C ASP A 60 12.18 11.58 -8.85
N GLY A 61 12.04 11.33 -10.13
CA GLY A 61 13.17 11.15 -11.03
C GLY A 61 13.80 9.76 -10.99
N GLY A 62 13.05 8.76 -10.51
CA GLY A 62 13.50 7.37 -10.47
C GLY A 62 14.24 6.96 -9.20
N VAL A 63 14.28 7.84 -8.20
CA VAL A 63 14.97 7.55 -6.93
C VAL A 63 13.95 7.01 -5.91
N SER A 64 14.18 5.79 -5.41
CA SER A 64 13.31 5.22 -4.41
C SER A 64 13.44 5.96 -3.07
N VAL A 65 12.44 5.79 -2.20
CA VAL A 65 12.48 6.39 -0.85
C VAL A 65 13.70 5.91 -0.07
N TYR A 66 14.07 4.65 -0.21
CA TYR A 66 15.24 4.09 0.46
C TYR A 66 16.53 4.65 -0.09
N ASP A 67 16.62 4.81 -1.42
CA ASP A 67 17.79 5.39 -2.08
C ASP A 67 17.97 6.85 -1.69
N LYS A 68 16.89 7.60 -1.54
CA LYS A 68 16.97 8.99 -1.06
C LYS A 68 17.60 9.08 0.32
N THR A 69 17.21 8.18 1.22
CA THR A 69 17.78 8.13 2.57
C THR A 69 19.28 7.87 2.49
N THR A 70 19.70 6.92 1.67
CA THR A 70 21.10 6.60 1.46
C THR A 70 21.87 7.79 0.86
N ALA A 71 21.29 8.44 -0.14
CA ALA A 71 21.90 9.60 -0.79
C ALA A 71 22.12 10.76 0.17
N VAL A 72 21.17 11.01 1.07
CA VAL A 72 21.27 12.09 2.05
C VAL A 72 22.42 11.83 3.04
N MET A 73 22.71 10.57 3.32
CA MET A 73 23.77 10.17 4.24
C MET A 73 25.18 10.20 3.63
N ARG A 74 25.28 10.43 2.34
CA ARG A 74 26.57 10.57 1.65
C ARG A 74 27.03 12.01 1.74
#